data_2bb719ad56e7bdacb652244eee6e3305
#
_entry.id   2bb719ad56e7bdacb652244eee6e3305
#
_cell.length_a   1.000
_cell.length_b   1.000
_cell.length_c   1.000
_cell.angle_alpha   90.00
_cell.angle_beta   90.00
_cell.angle_gamma   90.00
#
_symmetry.space_group_name_H-M   'P 1'
#
loop_
_entity.id
_entity.type
_entity.pdbx_description
1 polymer ?
#
loop_
_entity_poly.entity_id
_entity_poly.type
_entity_poly.pdbx_seq_one_letter_code
_entity_poly.pdbx_strand_id
1 'polypeptide(L)'
;MENSENIIAARQAKTVYREGNKCIKGFGSEFTKSDVLNEALSQSRVEETGLKIPKILDVTEINGQWSIVSEFIEGKTLSALMKEYPEKQEEHLELLVDLQVEVHSKCNNLLIKLRDKLHREICNSDIEATTRYYLHARLEGMPKHNKICHGDFCPSNIIITDDGTPYIIDWSQVSQGNASGDAAWSYLTLCMSWGEEAAERYITYFCEKGGIDRQYVQRWIPIVAAARLSLEKPEEHDFLLKWANVV
;
A
#
# COMPACT_ATOMS: atom_id res chain seq x y z
N MET A 1 10.78 23.92 19.40
CA MET A 1 11.29 24.37 18.08
C MET A 1 11.36 23.12 17.23
N GLU A 2 10.41 22.93 16.32
CA GLU A 2 10.47 21.84 15.37
C GLU A 2 11.65 22.09 14.45
N ASN A 3 12.61 21.18 14.45
CA ASN A 3 13.73 21.20 13.51
C ASN A 3 13.16 20.84 12.13
N SER A 4 12.75 21.83 11.36
CA SER A 4 12.22 21.67 10.00
C SER A 4 13.20 20.98 9.03
N GLU A 5 14.45 20.80 9.40
CA GLU A 5 15.51 20.20 8.60
C GLU A 5 15.41 18.66 8.48
N ASN A 6 14.59 17.99 9.30
CA ASN A 6 14.52 16.53 9.35
C ASN A 6 13.19 15.95 8.85
N ILE A 7 12.29 16.76 8.30
CA ILE A 7 11.00 16.29 7.78
C ILE A 7 11.22 15.54 6.45
N ILE A 8 10.84 14.26 6.42
CA ILE A 8 10.92 13.40 5.24
C ILE A 8 9.63 13.52 4.41
N ALA A 9 8.47 13.52 5.08
CA ALA A 9 7.18 13.62 4.44
C ALA A 9 6.12 14.22 5.38
N ALA A 10 5.18 14.97 4.81
CA ALA A 10 3.99 15.43 5.50
C ALA A 10 2.78 15.17 4.60
N ARG A 11 1.83 14.34 5.02
CA ARG A 11 0.63 13.98 4.27
C ARG A 11 -0.53 13.74 5.23
N GLN A 12 -1.74 14.25 4.87
CA GLN A 12 -2.99 13.93 5.56
C GLN A 12 -2.84 13.91 7.09
N ALA A 13 -2.38 15.03 7.68
CA ALA A 13 -2.15 15.17 9.12
C ALA A 13 -1.22 14.11 9.75
N LYS A 14 -0.39 13.46 8.96
CA LYS A 14 0.74 12.65 9.41
C LYS A 14 2.04 13.32 9.01
N THR A 15 2.99 13.39 9.94
CA THR A 15 4.34 13.93 9.68
C THR A 15 5.36 12.83 9.92
N VAL A 16 6.24 12.60 8.97
CA VAL A 16 7.35 11.65 9.07
C VAL A 16 8.65 12.43 9.10
N TYR A 17 9.46 12.20 10.13
CA TYR A 17 10.77 12.84 10.26
C TYR A 17 11.82 11.90 10.82
N ARG A 18 13.09 12.23 10.58
CA ARG A 18 14.23 11.46 11.05
C ARG A 18 14.79 12.04 12.33
N GLU A 19 15.09 11.19 13.30
CA GLU A 19 15.87 11.53 14.49
C GLU A 19 16.97 10.46 14.70
N GLY A 20 18.19 10.81 14.28
CA GLY A 20 19.32 9.88 14.32
C GLY A 20 19.08 8.66 13.41
N ASN A 21 19.02 7.47 14.01
CA ASN A 21 18.71 6.20 13.33
C ASN A 21 17.23 5.79 13.46
N LYS A 22 16.37 6.72 13.85
CA LYS A 22 14.94 6.49 14.02
C LYS A 22 14.13 7.26 12.98
N CYS A 23 13.07 6.64 12.52
CA CYS A 23 11.99 7.24 11.75
C CYS A 23 10.80 7.43 12.69
N ILE A 24 10.30 8.65 12.78
CA ILE A 24 9.17 9.00 13.66
C ILE A 24 8.00 9.41 12.78
N LYS A 25 6.89 8.68 12.90
CA LYS A 25 5.62 8.97 12.23
C LYS A 25 4.66 9.54 13.27
N GLY A 26 4.53 10.86 13.29
CA GLY A 26 3.61 11.60 14.15
C GLY A 26 2.21 11.67 13.53
N PHE A 27 1.17 11.56 14.38
CA PHE A 27 -0.22 11.54 13.96
C PHE A 27 -0.94 12.79 14.47
N GLY A 28 -1.64 13.50 13.60
CA GLY A 28 -2.44 14.68 13.96
C GLY A 28 -3.64 14.34 14.84
N SER A 29 -4.33 15.39 15.29
CA SER A 29 -5.43 15.28 16.26
C SER A 29 -6.66 14.51 15.77
N GLU A 30 -6.80 14.30 14.47
CA GLU A 30 -7.87 13.48 13.86
C GLU A 30 -7.67 11.98 14.08
N PHE A 31 -6.46 11.54 14.44
CA PHE A 31 -6.16 10.15 14.74
C PHE A 31 -6.29 9.86 16.23
N THR A 32 -7.06 8.86 16.58
CA THR A 32 -7.16 8.38 17.95
C THR A 32 -5.94 7.55 18.33
N LYS A 33 -5.69 7.41 19.64
CA LYS A 33 -4.69 6.47 20.17
C LYS A 33 -4.89 5.06 19.59
N SER A 34 -6.14 4.63 19.45
CA SER A 34 -6.46 3.29 18.93
C SER A 34 -6.04 3.13 17.47
N ASP A 35 -6.17 4.17 16.65
CA ASP A 35 -5.73 4.13 15.25
C ASP A 35 -4.22 3.93 15.15
N VAL A 36 -3.45 4.66 15.96
CA VAL A 36 -1.99 4.56 16.00
C VAL A 36 -1.52 3.19 16.49
N LEU A 37 -2.15 2.69 17.58
CA LEU A 37 -1.84 1.37 18.10
C LEU A 37 -2.21 0.25 17.10
N ASN A 38 -3.31 0.38 16.36
CA ASN A 38 -3.71 -0.58 15.33
C ASN A 38 -2.74 -0.59 14.15
N GLU A 39 -2.26 0.57 13.71
CA GLU A 39 -1.25 0.67 12.65
C GLU A 39 0.06 0.00 13.10
N ALA A 40 0.55 0.32 14.30
CA ALA A 40 1.75 -0.29 14.86
C ALA A 40 1.60 -1.81 15.04
N LEU A 41 0.47 -2.27 15.59
CA LEU A 41 0.20 -3.70 15.75
C LEU A 41 0.16 -4.44 14.41
N SER A 42 -0.42 -3.82 13.38
CA SER A 42 -0.47 -4.41 12.05
C SER A 42 0.91 -4.57 11.44
N GLN A 43 1.76 -3.54 11.55
CA GLN A 43 3.15 -3.62 11.10
C GLN A 43 3.95 -4.65 11.90
N SER A 44 3.80 -4.70 13.23
CA SER A 44 4.46 -5.69 14.08
C SER A 44 4.12 -7.14 13.68
N ARG A 45 2.86 -7.39 13.28
CA ARG A 45 2.44 -8.70 12.74
C ARG A 45 3.12 -9.05 11.41
N VAL A 46 3.47 -8.05 10.61
CA VAL A 46 4.25 -8.26 9.37
C VAL A 46 5.72 -8.55 9.70
N GLU A 47 6.31 -7.89 10.72
CA GLU A 47 7.67 -8.18 11.18
C GLU A 47 7.87 -9.66 11.51
N GLU A 48 6.88 -10.29 12.15
CA GLU A 48 6.93 -11.72 12.52
C GLU A 48 7.04 -12.68 11.32
N THR A 49 6.75 -12.19 10.10
CA THR A 49 6.82 -13.02 8.88
C THR A 49 8.20 -13.11 8.25
N GLY A 50 9.15 -12.33 8.77
CA GLY A 50 10.53 -12.27 8.29
C GLY A 50 10.73 -11.46 7.01
N LEU A 51 9.73 -10.69 6.56
CA LEU A 51 9.89 -9.72 5.50
C LEU A 51 10.86 -8.60 5.95
N LYS A 52 11.62 -8.04 5.03
CA LYS A 52 12.50 -6.91 5.30
C LYS A 52 11.69 -5.61 5.38
N ILE A 53 11.38 -5.22 6.59
CA ILE A 53 10.64 -4.01 6.91
C ILE A 53 11.30 -3.28 8.08
N PRO A 54 11.10 -1.95 8.26
CA PRO A 54 11.57 -1.25 9.44
C PRO A 54 10.90 -1.81 10.70
N LYS A 55 11.68 -2.17 11.72
CA LYS A 55 11.12 -2.66 12.99
C LYS A 55 10.52 -1.51 13.77
N ILE A 56 9.40 -1.77 14.45
CA ILE A 56 8.84 -0.84 15.42
C ILE A 56 9.70 -0.89 16.67
N LEU A 57 10.10 0.30 17.12
CA LEU A 57 10.93 0.48 18.32
C LEU A 57 10.09 0.97 19.51
N ASP A 58 9.08 1.81 19.23
CA ASP A 58 8.22 2.39 20.29
C ASP A 58 6.91 2.92 19.70
N VAL A 59 5.90 3.03 20.55
CA VAL A 59 4.65 3.76 20.27
C VAL A 59 4.40 4.68 21.46
N THR A 60 4.58 5.96 21.26
CA THR A 60 4.63 6.93 22.36
C THR A 60 3.99 8.27 21.97
N GLU A 61 3.87 9.16 22.93
CA GLU A 61 3.41 10.53 22.68
C GLU A 61 4.61 11.47 22.63
N ILE A 62 4.77 12.20 21.52
CA ILE A 62 5.83 13.19 21.30
C ILE A 62 5.17 14.54 21.03
N ASN A 63 5.49 15.55 21.84
CA ASN A 63 4.92 16.90 21.73
C ASN A 63 3.37 16.93 21.71
N GLY A 64 2.73 16.06 22.47
CA GLY A 64 1.26 15.97 22.53
C GLY A 64 0.62 15.22 21.35
N GLN A 65 1.41 14.56 20.52
CA GLN A 65 0.93 13.77 19.38
C GLN A 65 1.36 12.31 19.53
N TRP A 66 0.42 11.39 19.33
CA TRP A 66 0.74 9.98 19.24
C TRP A 66 1.67 9.71 18.05
N SER A 67 2.70 8.92 18.27
CA SER A 67 3.76 8.67 17.29
C SER A 67 4.18 7.21 17.29
N ILE A 68 4.47 6.68 16.12
CA ILE A 68 5.14 5.39 15.91
C ILE A 68 6.61 5.69 15.64
N VAL A 69 7.50 5.09 16.42
CA VAL A 69 8.94 5.16 16.24
C VAL A 69 9.41 3.83 15.65
N SER A 70 10.09 3.87 14.52
CA SER A 70 10.66 2.69 13.86
C SER A 70 12.13 2.90 13.50
N GLU A 71 12.79 1.85 13.04
CA GLU A 71 14.12 1.95 12.44
C GLU A 71 14.08 2.89 11.23
N PHE A 72 15.08 3.76 11.12
CA PHE A 72 15.29 4.53 9.91
C PHE A 72 16.11 3.72 8.93
N ILE A 73 15.59 3.51 7.72
CA ILE A 73 16.28 2.80 6.65
C ILE A 73 16.98 3.84 5.76
N GLU A 74 18.31 3.82 5.75
CA GLU A 74 19.13 4.65 4.87
C GLU A 74 19.10 4.09 3.45
N GLY A 75 18.81 4.93 2.45
CA GLY A 75 18.72 4.51 1.05
C GLY A 75 17.88 5.43 0.18
N LYS A 76 17.66 5.02 -1.06
CA LYS A 76 16.77 5.72 -2.00
C LYS A 76 15.50 4.91 -2.22
N THR A 77 14.37 5.59 -2.40
CA THR A 77 13.16 4.89 -2.81
C THR A 77 13.33 4.33 -4.23
N LEU A 78 12.67 3.18 -4.49
CA LEU A 78 12.66 2.61 -5.84
C LEU A 78 12.09 3.62 -6.86
N SER A 79 11.10 4.42 -6.45
CA SER A 79 10.57 5.52 -7.26
C SER A 79 11.63 6.58 -7.62
N ALA A 80 12.53 6.91 -6.69
CA ALA A 80 13.64 7.82 -6.97
C ALA A 80 14.64 7.19 -7.94
N LEU A 81 14.97 5.91 -7.77
CA LEU A 81 15.88 5.18 -8.67
C LEU A 81 15.28 5.04 -10.08
N MET A 82 13.98 4.76 -10.22
CA MET A 82 13.30 4.71 -11.52
C MET A 82 13.35 6.06 -12.27
N LYS A 83 13.31 7.18 -11.54
CA LYS A 83 13.45 8.53 -12.13
C LYS A 83 14.91 8.85 -12.49
N GLU A 84 15.85 8.43 -11.65
CA GLU A 84 17.28 8.66 -11.85
C GLU A 84 17.86 7.81 -12.99
N TYR A 85 17.34 6.59 -13.16
CA TYR A 85 17.79 5.59 -14.14
C TYR A 85 16.62 5.08 -14.99
N PRO A 86 16.04 5.92 -15.87
CA PRO A 86 14.86 5.52 -16.66
C PRO A 86 15.16 4.36 -17.62
N GLU A 87 16.40 4.16 -18.02
CA GLU A 87 16.86 3.03 -18.84
C GLU A 87 16.77 1.67 -18.11
N LYS A 88 16.67 1.68 -16.76
CA LYS A 88 16.49 0.49 -15.92
C LYS A 88 15.06 0.26 -15.47
N GLN A 89 14.10 0.91 -16.11
CA GLN A 89 12.71 0.84 -15.68
C GLN A 89 12.18 -0.60 -15.66
N GLU A 90 12.58 -1.43 -16.62
CA GLU A 90 12.21 -2.85 -16.68
C GLU A 90 12.72 -3.62 -15.45
N GLU A 91 14.03 -3.47 -15.15
CA GLU A 91 14.65 -4.13 -13.99
C GLU A 91 13.95 -3.71 -12.69
N HIS A 92 13.58 -2.43 -12.58
CA HIS A 92 12.90 -1.90 -11.39
C HIS A 92 11.44 -2.41 -11.28
N LEU A 93 10.74 -2.56 -12.40
CA LEU A 93 9.38 -3.14 -12.40
C LEU A 93 9.42 -4.63 -12.07
N GLU A 94 10.40 -5.37 -12.57
CA GLU A 94 10.59 -6.78 -12.21
C GLU A 94 10.91 -6.93 -10.72
N LEU A 95 11.79 -6.08 -10.16
CA LEU A 95 12.09 -6.06 -8.74
C LEU A 95 10.83 -5.74 -7.90
N LEU A 96 10.03 -4.77 -8.34
CA LEU A 96 8.75 -4.44 -7.69
C LEU A 96 7.85 -5.67 -7.61
N VAL A 97 7.71 -6.41 -8.71
CA VAL A 97 6.90 -7.63 -8.77
C VAL A 97 7.47 -8.73 -7.89
N ASP A 98 8.80 -8.95 -7.92
CA ASP A 98 9.45 -9.98 -7.09
C ASP A 98 9.19 -9.76 -5.61
N LEU A 99 9.33 -8.51 -5.14
CA LEU A 99 9.06 -8.14 -3.75
C LEU A 99 7.58 -8.32 -3.40
N GLN A 100 6.66 -7.98 -4.31
CA GLN A 100 5.24 -8.18 -4.06
C GLN A 100 4.86 -9.66 -4.00
N VAL A 101 5.44 -10.48 -4.87
CA VAL A 101 5.26 -11.94 -4.84
C VAL A 101 5.83 -12.53 -3.53
N GLU A 102 6.96 -12.01 -3.06
CA GLU A 102 7.51 -12.38 -1.75
C GLU A 102 6.52 -12.04 -0.61
N VAL A 103 5.96 -10.82 -0.60
CA VAL A 103 4.91 -10.43 0.37
C VAL A 103 3.73 -11.39 0.30
N HIS A 104 3.25 -11.70 -0.90
CA HIS A 104 2.13 -12.63 -1.11
C HIS A 104 2.46 -14.09 -0.79
N SER A 105 3.73 -14.45 -0.60
CA SER A 105 4.12 -15.77 -0.12
C SER A 105 3.89 -15.96 1.38
N LYS A 106 3.72 -14.86 2.12
CA LYS A 106 3.52 -14.85 3.58
C LYS A 106 2.03 -14.82 3.93
N CYS A 107 1.73 -15.23 5.17
CA CYS A 107 0.39 -15.14 5.74
C CYS A 107 0.48 -14.77 7.23
N ASN A 108 -0.52 -14.03 7.70
CA ASN A 108 -0.74 -13.77 9.13
C ASN A 108 -2.23 -13.62 9.38
N ASN A 109 -2.84 -14.61 10.02
CA ASN A 109 -4.28 -14.69 10.23
C ASN A 109 -4.83 -13.67 11.25
N LEU A 110 -3.97 -12.91 11.91
CA LEU A 110 -4.36 -11.85 12.84
C LEU A 110 -4.58 -10.49 12.15
N LEU A 111 -4.16 -10.35 10.89
CA LEU A 111 -4.43 -9.16 10.11
C LEU A 111 -5.92 -9.06 9.75
N ILE A 112 -6.39 -7.81 9.56
CA ILE A 112 -7.75 -7.56 9.07
C ILE A 112 -7.94 -8.24 7.70
N LYS A 113 -9.13 -8.79 7.44
CA LYS A 113 -9.42 -9.40 6.15
C LYS A 113 -9.60 -8.33 5.08
N LEU A 114 -8.91 -8.49 3.95
CA LEU A 114 -9.02 -7.59 2.79
C LEU A 114 -10.48 -7.42 2.34
N ARG A 115 -11.26 -8.51 2.35
CA ARG A 115 -12.68 -8.47 1.98
C ARG A 115 -13.48 -7.53 2.90
N ASP A 116 -13.33 -7.66 4.21
CA ASP A 116 -14.06 -6.85 5.18
C ASP A 116 -13.65 -5.38 5.09
N LYS A 117 -12.35 -5.12 4.83
CA LYS A 117 -11.80 -3.80 4.55
C LYS A 117 -12.46 -3.20 3.30
N LEU A 118 -12.43 -3.91 2.17
CA LEU A 118 -12.99 -3.43 0.90
C LEU A 118 -14.50 -3.20 1.00
N HIS A 119 -15.25 -4.06 1.69
CA HIS A 119 -16.69 -3.82 1.93
C HIS A 119 -16.94 -2.49 2.64
N ARG A 120 -16.19 -2.20 3.71
CA ARG A 120 -16.32 -0.95 4.45
C ARG A 120 -15.94 0.26 3.58
N GLU A 121 -14.84 0.17 2.83
CA GLU A 121 -14.39 1.25 1.95
C GLU A 121 -15.37 1.52 0.81
N ILE A 122 -15.93 0.50 0.16
CA ILE A 122 -16.98 0.65 -0.86
C ILE A 122 -18.25 1.28 -0.27
N CYS A 123 -18.63 0.94 0.98
CA CYS A 123 -19.75 1.60 1.65
C CYS A 123 -19.53 3.10 1.83
N ASN A 124 -18.30 3.51 2.09
CA ASN A 124 -17.91 4.91 2.35
C ASN A 124 -17.55 5.69 1.08
N SER A 125 -17.52 5.04 -0.08
CA SER A 125 -17.16 5.70 -1.34
C SER A 125 -18.34 6.46 -1.96
N ASP A 126 -18.02 7.50 -2.72
CA ASP A 126 -19.00 8.31 -3.46
C ASP A 126 -19.30 7.70 -4.84
N ILE A 127 -20.05 6.60 -4.82
CA ILE A 127 -20.52 5.90 -6.04
C ILE A 127 -22.02 5.65 -5.99
N GLU A 128 -22.64 5.50 -7.16
CA GLU A 128 -24.05 5.18 -7.32
C GLU A 128 -24.44 3.89 -6.56
N ALA A 129 -25.64 3.89 -5.97
CA ALA A 129 -26.13 2.77 -5.16
C ALA A 129 -26.17 1.45 -5.95
N THR A 130 -26.51 1.51 -7.24
CA THR A 130 -26.56 0.35 -8.14
C THR A 130 -25.15 -0.22 -8.34
N THR A 131 -24.19 0.62 -8.65
CA THR A 131 -22.76 0.25 -8.79
C THR A 131 -22.24 -0.35 -7.49
N ARG A 132 -22.55 0.26 -6.34
CA ARG A 132 -22.18 -0.25 -5.02
C ARG A 132 -22.71 -1.67 -4.78
N TYR A 133 -23.98 -1.90 -5.10
CA TYR A 133 -24.60 -3.23 -4.97
C TYR A 133 -23.88 -4.28 -5.82
N TYR A 134 -23.62 -3.98 -7.10
CA TYR A 134 -22.91 -4.90 -7.99
C TYR A 134 -21.47 -5.19 -7.53
N LEU A 135 -20.76 -4.19 -7.02
CA LEU A 135 -19.40 -4.38 -6.52
C LEU A 135 -19.37 -5.22 -5.23
N HIS A 136 -20.32 -5.03 -4.33
CA HIS A 136 -20.45 -5.92 -3.17
C HIS A 136 -20.76 -7.37 -3.58
N ALA A 137 -21.68 -7.58 -4.51
CA ALA A 137 -21.99 -8.92 -5.01
C ALA A 137 -20.78 -9.56 -5.69
N ARG A 138 -20.04 -8.78 -6.49
CA ARG A 138 -18.79 -9.25 -7.13
C ARG A 138 -17.74 -9.63 -6.10
N LEU A 139 -17.52 -8.78 -5.07
CA LEU A 139 -16.54 -9.03 -4.01
C LEU A 139 -16.89 -10.30 -3.23
N GLU A 140 -18.18 -10.54 -2.94
CA GLU A 140 -18.60 -11.78 -2.27
C GLU A 140 -18.33 -13.02 -3.11
N GLY A 141 -18.43 -12.93 -4.43
CA GLY A 141 -18.12 -14.02 -5.36
C GLY A 141 -16.61 -14.28 -5.56
N MET A 142 -15.72 -13.40 -5.07
CA MET A 142 -14.28 -13.59 -5.24
C MET A 142 -13.73 -14.64 -4.26
N PRO A 143 -12.78 -15.51 -4.71
CA PRO A 143 -12.16 -16.52 -3.86
C PRO A 143 -11.48 -15.92 -2.63
N LYS A 144 -11.65 -16.60 -1.48
CA LYS A 144 -11.04 -16.20 -0.21
C LYS A 144 -9.63 -16.76 -0.13
N HIS A 145 -8.66 -15.90 0.14
CA HIS A 145 -7.27 -16.23 0.40
C HIS A 145 -6.84 -15.56 1.71
N ASN A 146 -5.66 -15.92 2.22
CA ASN A 146 -5.09 -15.41 3.46
C ASN A 146 -3.65 -14.89 3.30
N LYS A 147 -3.30 -14.50 2.08
CA LYS A 147 -1.98 -13.92 1.79
C LYS A 147 -1.87 -12.52 2.38
N ILE A 148 -0.67 -12.11 2.79
CA ILE A 148 -0.45 -10.72 3.17
C ILE A 148 -0.62 -9.84 1.93
N CYS A 149 -1.44 -8.80 2.07
CA CYS A 149 -1.68 -7.77 1.07
C CYS A 149 -1.23 -6.43 1.67
N HIS A 150 -0.32 -5.74 1.01
CA HIS A 150 0.22 -4.47 1.51
C HIS A 150 -0.83 -3.37 1.52
N GLY A 151 -1.64 -3.29 0.48
CA GLY A 151 -2.72 -2.31 0.33
C GLY A 151 -2.29 -0.94 -0.21
N ASP A 152 -0.99 -0.71 -0.38
CA ASP A 152 -0.40 0.44 -1.08
C ASP A 152 1.00 0.09 -1.62
N PHE A 153 1.12 -1.06 -2.29
CA PHE A 153 2.41 -1.54 -2.79
C PHE A 153 2.79 -0.78 -4.05
N CYS A 154 3.82 0.05 -3.95
CA CYS A 154 4.26 0.92 -5.03
C CYS A 154 5.75 1.28 -4.89
N PRO A 155 6.42 1.79 -5.95
CA PRO A 155 7.85 2.10 -5.91
C PRO A 155 8.27 3.12 -4.84
N SER A 156 7.36 4.00 -4.40
CA SER A 156 7.65 4.98 -3.33
C SER A 156 7.68 4.35 -1.94
N ASN A 157 7.11 3.16 -1.77
CA ASN A 157 7.06 2.41 -0.52
C ASN A 157 8.12 1.29 -0.44
N ILE A 158 9.16 1.36 -1.28
CA ILE A 158 10.31 0.46 -1.27
C ILE A 158 11.57 1.32 -1.17
N ILE A 159 12.43 1.06 -0.18
CA ILE A 159 13.73 1.69 -0.02
C ILE A 159 14.80 0.67 -0.41
N ILE A 160 15.70 1.07 -1.29
CA ILE A 160 16.90 0.30 -1.65
C ILE A 160 18.07 0.94 -0.93
N THR A 161 18.70 0.17 -0.05
CA THR A 161 19.91 0.59 0.68
C THR A 161 21.14 0.60 -0.22
N ASP A 162 22.23 1.20 0.22
CA ASP A 162 23.48 1.31 -0.57
C ASP A 162 24.09 -0.06 -0.92
N ASP A 163 23.82 -1.09 -0.12
CA ASP A 163 24.21 -2.48 -0.40
C ASP A 163 23.22 -3.25 -1.30
N GLY A 164 22.19 -2.56 -1.80
CA GLY A 164 21.18 -3.12 -2.68
C GLY A 164 20.03 -3.88 -1.96
N THR A 165 20.01 -3.87 -0.64
CA THR A 165 18.95 -4.55 0.12
C THR A 165 17.63 -3.77 0.06
N PRO A 166 16.50 -4.39 -0.39
CA PRO A 166 15.20 -3.74 -0.40
C PRO A 166 14.51 -3.82 0.97
N TYR A 167 13.89 -2.72 1.38
CA TYR A 167 13.01 -2.64 2.54
C TYR A 167 11.63 -2.12 2.12
N ILE A 168 10.57 -2.79 2.55
CA ILE A 168 9.18 -2.39 2.26
C ILE A 168 8.67 -1.58 3.45
N ILE A 169 8.16 -0.37 3.17
CA ILE A 169 7.71 0.59 4.18
C ILE A 169 6.22 0.91 4.03
N ASP A 170 5.66 1.60 5.02
CA ASP A 170 4.27 2.08 5.08
C ASP A 170 3.20 0.97 5.01
N TRP A 171 3.16 0.14 6.05
CA TRP A 171 2.23 -0.95 6.23
C TRP A 171 0.86 -0.53 6.82
N SER A 172 0.53 0.75 6.74
CA SER A 172 -0.72 1.31 7.30
C SER A 172 -2.00 0.70 6.71
N GLN A 173 -1.92 0.18 5.48
CA GLN A 173 -3.05 -0.39 4.75
C GLN A 173 -3.05 -1.92 4.70
N VAL A 174 -2.13 -2.57 5.44
CA VAL A 174 -1.95 -4.02 5.38
C VAL A 174 -3.20 -4.80 5.77
N SER A 175 -3.42 -5.90 5.08
CA SER A 175 -4.53 -6.82 5.32
C SER A 175 -4.13 -8.25 4.93
N GLN A 176 -5.01 -9.22 5.19
CA GLN A 176 -4.87 -10.57 4.67
C GLN A 176 -5.95 -10.85 3.63
N GLY A 177 -5.59 -11.42 2.48
CA GLY A 177 -6.58 -11.67 1.45
C GLY A 177 -6.04 -12.23 0.16
N ASN A 178 -6.62 -11.76 -0.93
CA ASN A 178 -6.28 -12.20 -2.27
C ASN A 178 -5.21 -11.30 -2.89
N ALA A 179 -4.09 -11.90 -3.30
CA ALA A 179 -2.97 -11.23 -3.95
C ALA A 179 -3.39 -10.39 -5.17
N SER A 180 -4.39 -10.87 -5.94
CA SER A 180 -4.87 -10.13 -7.12
C SER A 180 -5.60 -8.83 -6.75
N GLY A 181 -6.21 -8.76 -5.56
CA GLY A 181 -6.78 -7.49 -5.07
C GLY A 181 -5.69 -6.48 -4.71
N ASP A 182 -4.61 -6.93 -4.09
CA ASP A 182 -3.45 -6.08 -3.81
C ASP A 182 -2.73 -5.64 -5.09
N ALA A 183 -2.56 -6.56 -6.07
CA ALA A 183 -1.99 -6.24 -7.37
C ALA A 183 -2.86 -5.24 -8.17
N ALA A 184 -4.19 -5.34 -8.09
CA ALA A 184 -5.09 -4.37 -8.71
C ALA A 184 -4.89 -2.95 -8.12
N TRP A 185 -4.64 -2.85 -6.81
CA TRP A 185 -4.29 -1.58 -6.18
C TRP A 185 -2.98 -1.00 -6.73
N SER A 186 -1.93 -1.82 -6.78
CA SER A 186 -0.63 -1.43 -7.36
C SER A 186 -0.76 -1.00 -8.82
N TYR A 187 -1.54 -1.73 -9.62
CA TYR A 187 -1.82 -1.39 -11.02
C TYR A 187 -2.42 0.01 -11.15
N LEU A 188 -3.48 0.33 -10.40
CA LEU A 188 -4.11 1.66 -10.42
C LEU A 188 -3.12 2.75 -9.96
N THR A 189 -2.31 2.49 -8.94
CA THR A 189 -1.28 3.43 -8.47
C THR A 189 -0.24 3.70 -9.56
N LEU A 190 0.21 2.66 -10.28
CA LEU A 190 1.17 2.78 -11.37
C LEU A 190 0.57 3.53 -12.57
N CYS A 191 -0.69 3.27 -12.94
CA CYS A 191 -1.37 4.03 -13.99
C CYS A 191 -1.33 5.54 -13.71
N MET A 192 -1.59 5.95 -12.46
CA MET A 192 -1.63 7.36 -12.09
C MET A 192 -0.24 8.01 -11.98
N SER A 193 0.76 7.25 -11.50
CA SER A 193 2.08 7.83 -11.18
C SER A 193 3.16 7.59 -12.23
N TRP A 194 3.01 6.54 -13.07
CA TRP A 194 4.02 6.09 -14.05
C TRP A 194 3.45 5.88 -15.45
N GLY A 195 2.13 6.06 -15.61
CA GLY A 195 1.42 5.86 -16.87
C GLY A 195 0.97 4.42 -17.11
N GLU A 196 0.04 4.27 -18.06
CA GLU A 196 -0.58 2.98 -18.37
C GLU A 196 0.44 1.94 -18.88
N GLU A 197 1.46 2.35 -19.63
CA GLU A 197 2.47 1.45 -20.19
C GLU A 197 3.26 0.74 -19.07
N ALA A 198 3.71 1.48 -18.05
CA ALA A 198 4.41 0.89 -16.91
C ALA A 198 3.49 -0.03 -16.08
N ALA A 199 2.22 0.35 -15.92
CA ALA A 199 1.23 -0.47 -15.23
C ALA A 199 0.93 -1.76 -16.00
N GLU A 200 0.86 -1.70 -17.33
CA GLU A 200 0.64 -2.87 -18.19
C GLU A 200 1.83 -3.86 -18.13
N ARG A 201 3.05 -3.37 -18.10
CA ARG A 201 4.25 -4.20 -17.91
C ARG A 201 4.24 -4.85 -16.53
N TYR A 202 3.99 -4.06 -15.48
CA TYR A 202 3.89 -4.57 -14.12
C TYR A 202 2.88 -5.71 -14.00
N ILE A 203 1.65 -5.54 -14.52
CA ILE A 203 0.63 -6.57 -14.40
C ILE A 203 0.95 -7.82 -15.21
N THR A 204 1.65 -7.67 -16.33
CA THR A 204 2.15 -8.79 -17.13
C THR A 204 3.16 -9.62 -16.33
N TYR A 205 4.19 -8.97 -15.76
CA TYR A 205 5.17 -9.66 -14.91
C TYR A 205 4.53 -10.31 -13.69
N PHE A 206 3.59 -9.60 -13.03
CA PHE A 206 2.87 -10.15 -11.89
C PHE A 206 2.10 -11.42 -12.23
N CYS A 207 1.40 -11.43 -13.35
CA CYS A 207 0.65 -12.60 -13.81
C CYS A 207 1.57 -13.77 -14.20
N GLU A 208 2.66 -13.50 -14.91
CA GLU A 208 3.64 -14.51 -15.30
C GLU A 208 4.33 -15.15 -14.09
N LYS A 209 4.87 -14.33 -13.17
CA LYS A 209 5.57 -14.81 -11.95
C LYS A 209 4.63 -15.49 -10.97
N GLY A 210 3.39 -15.02 -10.86
CA GLY A 210 2.39 -15.59 -9.96
C GLY A 210 1.62 -16.79 -10.53
N GLY A 211 1.75 -17.07 -11.83
CA GLY A 211 0.92 -18.06 -12.51
C GLY A 211 -0.58 -17.72 -12.45
N ILE A 212 -0.91 -16.43 -12.52
CA ILE A 212 -2.26 -15.90 -12.32
C ILE A 212 -2.81 -15.42 -13.68
N ASP A 213 -4.05 -15.81 -13.99
CA ASP A 213 -4.74 -15.29 -15.17
C ASP A 213 -4.97 -13.78 -15.03
N ARG A 214 -4.60 -13.04 -16.07
CA ARG A 214 -4.78 -11.58 -16.14
C ARG A 214 -6.25 -11.16 -15.99
N GLN A 215 -7.18 -11.89 -16.60
CA GLN A 215 -8.61 -11.61 -16.48
C GLN A 215 -9.08 -11.73 -15.02
N TYR A 216 -8.45 -12.62 -14.25
CA TYR A 216 -8.76 -12.74 -12.84
C TYR A 216 -8.35 -11.49 -12.04
N VAL A 217 -7.17 -10.91 -12.33
CA VAL A 217 -6.75 -9.64 -11.72
C VAL A 217 -7.66 -8.50 -12.17
N GLN A 218 -8.03 -8.43 -13.44
CA GLN A 218 -8.92 -7.41 -13.98
C GLN A 218 -10.30 -7.38 -13.29
N ARG A 219 -10.79 -8.52 -12.81
CA ARG A 219 -12.03 -8.58 -12.02
C ARG A 219 -11.94 -7.83 -10.68
N TRP A 220 -10.74 -7.65 -10.13
CA TRP A 220 -10.51 -6.91 -8.89
C TRP A 220 -10.45 -5.40 -9.08
N ILE A 221 -10.06 -4.92 -10.27
CA ILE A 221 -9.82 -3.49 -10.52
C ILE A 221 -11.04 -2.62 -10.17
N PRO A 222 -12.28 -2.90 -10.61
CA PRO A 222 -13.42 -2.08 -10.24
C PRO A 222 -13.73 -2.07 -8.74
N ILE A 223 -13.53 -3.21 -8.06
CA ILE A 223 -13.73 -3.35 -6.62
C ILE A 223 -12.75 -2.44 -5.88
N VAL A 224 -11.48 -2.50 -6.26
CA VAL A 224 -10.40 -1.73 -5.63
C VAL A 224 -10.52 -0.25 -5.96
N ALA A 225 -10.87 0.10 -7.20
CA ALA A 225 -11.08 1.49 -7.60
C ALA A 225 -12.19 2.16 -6.77
N ALA A 226 -13.33 1.47 -6.60
CA ALA A 226 -14.42 1.96 -5.77
C ALA A 226 -14.03 2.08 -4.28
N ALA A 227 -13.32 1.09 -3.74
CA ALA A 227 -12.82 1.16 -2.37
C ALA A 227 -11.87 2.35 -2.16
N ARG A 228 -10.97 2.61 -3.13
CA ARG A 228 -10.00 3.69 -3.07
C ARG A 228 -10.64 5.09 -3.12
N LEU A 229 -11.80 5.25 -3.74
CA LEU A 229 -12.57 6.51 -3.71
C LEU A 229 -12.92 6.96 -2.30
N SER A 230 -13.04 6.04 -1.32
CA SER A 230 -13.27 6.38 0.08
C SER A 230 -12.10 7.12 0.75
N LEU A 231 -10.93 7.19 0.12
CA LEU A 231 -9.78 7.94 0.63
C LEU A 231 -9.88 9.45 0.38
N GLU A 232 -10.93 9.90 -0.33
CA GLU A 232 -11.27 11.30 -0.58
C GLU A 232 -10.09 12.12 -1.15
N LYS A 233 -9.36 11.54 -2.13
CA LYS A 233 -8.28 12.22 -2.84
C LYS A 233 -8.81 12.83 -4.15
N PRO A 234 -9.03 14.14 -4.22
CA PRO A 234 -9.65 14.79 -5.37
C PRO A 234 -8.90 14.54 -6.69
N GLU A 235 -7.58 14.46 -6.62
CA GLU A 235 -6.71 14.26 -7.79
C GLU A 235 -6.84 12.85 -8.41
N GLU A 236 -7.32 11.87 -7.63
CA GLU A 236 -7.52 10.49 -8.08
C GLU A 236 -8.98 10.20 -8.50
N HIS A 237 -9.91 11.06 -8.12
CA HIS A 237 -11.36 10.80 -8.17
C HIS A 237 -11.84 10.42 -9.57
N ASP A 238 -11.63 11.30 -10.57
CA ASP A 238 -12.14 11.09 -11.93
C ASP A 238 -11.52 9.86 -12.60
N PHE A 239 -10.26 9.58 -12.30
CA PHE A 239 -9.57 8.40 -12.79
C PHE A 239 -10.20 7.14 -12.18
N LEU A 240 -10.36 7.09 -10.87
CA LEU A 240 -10.88 5.93 -10.16
C LEU A 240 -12.35 5.67 -10.52
N LEU A 241 -13.15 6.72 -10.70
CA LEU A 241 -14.57 6.60 -11.06
C LEU A 241 -14.74 5.88 -12.41
N LYS A 242 -13.86 6.12 -13.39
CA LYS A 242 -13.87 5.39 -14.68
C LYS A 242 -13.66 3.89 -14.51
N TRP A 243 -12.80 3.49 -13.56
CA TRP A 243 -12.52 2.08 -13.29
C TRP A 243 -13.56 1.42 -12.38
N ALA A 244 -14.20 2.19 -11.50
CA ALA A 244 -15.23 1.70 -10.59
C ALA A 244 -16.57 1.43 -11.31
N ASN A 245 -16.81 2.07 -12.45
CA ASN A 245 -18.06 1.92 -13.20
C ASN A 245 -18.13 0.53 -13.85
N VAL A 246 -19.12 -0.25 -13.45
CA VAL A 246 -19.33 -1.65 -13.89
C VAL A 246 -20.68 -1.85 -14.59
N VAL A 247 -21.41 -0.77 -14.83
CA VAL A 247 -22.73 -0.74 -15.49
C VAL A 247 -22.64 -0.01 -16.80
#